data_9e638e4bc1e8edc1b2b6d155ba78931b
#
_entry.id   9e638e4bc1e8edc1b2b6d155ba78931b
#
_cell.length_a   1.000
_cell.length_b   1.000
_cell.length_c   1.000
_cell.angle_alpha   90.00
_cell.angle_beta   90.00
_cell.angle_gamma   90.00
#
_symmetry.space_group_name_H-M   'P 1'
#
loop_
_entity.id
_entity.type
_entity.pdbx_description
1 polymer ?
#
loop_
_entity_poly.entity_id
_entity_poly.type
_entity_poly.pdbx_seq_one_letter_code
_entity_poly.pdbx_strand_id
1 'polypeptide(L)'
;FTNNASHDPAFYVEKLQKLGFAPREGEICTSGDVTAAFLTRMRADKSVYLLGTPQLWEQFSRAGVRLICDRDGKTTADRADIVVTSFDTTLTYEKLTVACDFIRGGAEYLCTHPDFNCPTETGFIPDSGAIAACVTASTGVSPIYFGKPYPETVAMMEELTGLSRADMCIFGDRLYTDIATGRRHGMLSVLVLTGETKKEDVESAGDADKPDLLFPSLAEVS
;
A
#
# COMPACT_ATOMS: atom_id res chain seq x y z
N PHE A 1 1.21 -8.64 -6.09
CA PHE A 1 0.98 -7.28 -5.54
C PHE A 1 1.25 -7.26 -4.04
N THR A 2 1.89 -6.20 -3.53
CA THR A 2 2.10 -5.98 -2.09
C THR A 2 1.65 -4.57 -1.66
N ASN A 3 1.00 -4.47 -0.49
CA ASN A 3 0.70 -3.17 0.12
C ASN A 3 1.96 -2.46 0.64
N ASN A 4 3.00 -3.20 0.98
CA ASN A 4 4.21 -2.60 1.53
C ASN A 4 4.95 -1.74 0.49
N ALA A 5 4.97 -0.43 0.72
CA ALA A 5 5.61 0.58 -0.12
C ALA A 5 6.97 1.06 0.44
N SER A 6 7.53 0.38 1.45
CA SER A 6 8.83 0.78 2.02
C SER A 6 10.02 0.46 1.11
N HIS A 7 9.81 -0.40 0.11
CA HIS A 7 10.78 -0.82 -0.89
C HIS A 7 10.17 -0.82 -2.29
N ASP A 8 11.03 -0.69 -3.29
CA ASP A 8 10.64 -0.75 -4.70
C ASP A 8 10.53 -2.19 -5.24
N PRO A 9 9.96 -2.40 -6.45
CA PRO A 9 9.82 -3.72 -7.05
C PRO A 9 11.14 -4.50 -7.16
N ALA A 10 12.27 -3.82 -7.42
CA ALA A 10 13.58 -4.48 -7.56
C ALA A 10 14.00 -5.22 -6.27
N PHE A 11 13.75 -4.62 -5.12
CA PHE A 11 13.97 -5.26 -3.82
C PHE A 11 13.17 -6.56 -3.68
N TYR A 12 11.90 -6.56 -4.10
CA TYR A 12 11.04 -7.75 -4.01
C TYR A 12 11.45 -8.84 -5.00
N VAL A 13 11.93 -8.48 -6.20
CA VAL A 13 12.53 -9.42 -7.14
C VAL A 13 13.69 -10.15 -6.48
N GLU A 14 14.64 -9.41 -5.90
CA GLU A 14 15.80 -9.99 -5.21
C GLU A 14 15.38 -10.88 -4.03
N LYS A 15 14.41 -10.41 -3.21
CA LYS A 15 13.87 -11.17 -2.08
C LYS A 15 13.26 -12.50 -2.53
N LEU A 16 12.45 -12.50 -3.57
CA LEU A 16 11.80 -13.70 -4.10
C LEU A 16 12.80 -14.65 -4.75
N GLN A 17 13.83 -14.12 -5.43
CA GLN A 17 14.93 -14.95 -5.98
C GLN A 17 15.68 -15.71 -4.89
N LYS A 18 15.94 -15.08 -3.74
CA LYS A 18 16.53 -15.76 -2.57
C LYS A 18 15.66 -16.87 -2.00
N LEU A 19 14.34 -16.82 -2.25
CA LEU A 19 13.38 -17.85 -1.86
C LEU A 19 13.17 -18.93 -2.95
N GLY A 20 13.93 -18.86 -4.06
CA GLY A 20 13.86 -19.86 -5.14
C GLY A 20 12.83 -19.54 -6.23
N PHE A 21 12.17 -18.38 -6.20
CA PHE A 21 11.32 -17.92 -7.28
C PHE A 21 12.14 -17.13 -8.32
N ALA A 22 11.63 -17.00 -9.53
CA ALA A 22 12.29 -16.24 -10.60
C ALA A 22 11.35 -15.17 -11.21
N PRO A 23 10.85 -14.21 -10.38
CA PRO A 23 9.98 -13.17 -10.90
C PRO A 23 10.79 -12.16 -11.73
N ARG A 24 10.11 -11.55 -12.70
CA ARG A 24 10.60 -10.37 -13.42
C ARG A 24 10.12 -9.11 -12.71
N GLU A 25 10.84 -8.01 -12.87
CA GLU A 25 10.47 -6.72 -12.25
C GLU A 25 9.05 -6.28 -12.61
N GLY A 26 8.64 -6.43 -13.88
CA GLY A 26 7.29 -6.10 -14.35
C GLY A 26 6.17 -6.99 -13.77
N GLU A 27 6.49 -8.06 -13.04
CA GLU A 27 5.52 -8.92 -12.35
C GLU A 27 5.31 -8.51 -10.89
N ILE A 28 6.06 -7.52 -10.41
CA ILE A 28 5.96 -6.98 -9.06
C ILE A 28 5.33 -5.58 -9.12
N CYS A 29 4.28 -5.39 -8.31
CA CYS A 29 3.66 -4.09 -8.13
C CYS A 29 3.44 -3.82 -6.64
N THR A 30 3.77 -2.62 -6.20
CA THR A 30 3.60 -2.16 -4.82
C THR A 30 2.50 -1.10 -4.73
N SER A 31 2.00 -0.83 -3.53
CA SER A 31 1.09 0.30 -3.32
C SER A 31 1.78 1.65 -3.61
N GLY A 32 3.10 1.70 -3.51
CA GLY A 32 3.91 2.85 -3.94
C GLY A 32 3.79 3.10 -5.44
N ASP A 33 3.84 2.05 -6.29
CA ASP A 33 3.67 2.18 -7.74
C ASP A 33 2.28 2.71 -8.09
N VAL A 34 1.24 2.16 -7.46
CA VAL A 34 -0.15 2.63 -7.66
C VAL A 34 -0.29 4.11 -7.30
N THR A 35 0.25 4.51 -6.14
CA THR A 35 0.18 5.90 -5.68
C THR A 35 0.97 6.83 -6.59
N ALA A 36 2.17 6.44 -7.01
CA ALA A 36 2.98 7.23 -7.95
C ALA A 36 2.29 7.38 -9.33
N ALA A 37 1.69 6.32 -9.84
CA ALA A 37 0.94 6.35 -11.10
C ALA A 37 -0.29 7.27 -10.99
N PHE A 38 -1.03 7.22 -9.88
CA PHE A 38 -2.13 8.16 -9.63
C PHE A 38 -1.66 9.61 -9.62
N LEU A 39 -0.59 9.90 -8.89
CA LEU A 39 -0.03 11.25 -8.78
C LEU A 39 0.41 11.79 -10.13
N THR A 40 1.13 11.01 -10.93
CA THR A 40 1.67 11.44 -12.22
C THR A 40 0.61 11.57 -13.30
N ARG A 41 -0.45 10.78 -13.26
CA ARG A 41 -1.53 10.80 -14.27
C ARG A 41 -2.65 11.77 -13.91
N MET A 42 -3.05 11.79 -12.66
CA MET A 42 -4.23 12.53 -12.19
C MET A 42 -3.89 13.82 -11.45
N ARG A 43 -2.63 14.00 -11.05
CA ARG A 43 -2.16 15.12 -10.22
C ARG A 43 -0.79 15.66 -10.69
N ALA A 44 -0.48 15.56 -11.99
CA ALA A 44 0.85 15.83 -12.55
C ALA A 44 1.46 17.18 -12.14
N ASP A 45 0.64 18.23 -12.05
CA ASP A 45 1.13 19.60 -11.73
C ASP A 45 1.15 19.90 -10.22
N LYS A 46 0.75 18.94 -9.40
CA LYS A 46 0.63 19.13 -7.96
C LYS A 46 1.94 18.89 -7.22
N SER A 47 2.23 19.77 -6.27
CA SER A 47 3.36 19.63 -5.35
C SER A 47 3.03 18.63 -4.26
N VAL A 48 3.95 17.69 -4.01
CA VAL A 48 3.75 16.56 -3.09
C VAL A 48 4.75 16.60 -1.96
N TYR A 49 4.27 16.62 -0.72
CA TYR A 49 5.05 16.30 0.46
C TYR A 49 4.91 14.81 0.78
N LEU A 50 6.02 14.07 0.84
CA LEU A 50 6.05 12.66 1.15
C LEU A 50 6.58 12.41 2.57
N LEU A 51 5.75 11.81 3.41
CA LEU A 51 6.11 11.19 4.66
C LEU A 51 6.26 9.68 4.41
N GLY A 52 7.48 9.25 4.15
CA GLY A 52 7.81 7.88 3.76
C GLY A 52 9.32 7.61 3.86
N THR A 53 9.73 6.39 3.52
CA THR A 53 11.13 5.99 3.52
C THR A 53 11.93 6.70 2.42
N PRO A 54 13.27 6.83 2.56
CA PRO A 54 14.14 7.31 1.48
C PRO A 54 13.99 6.51 0.17
N GLN A 55 13.72 5.20 0.26
CA GLN A 55 13.50 4.33 -0.90
C GLN A 55 12.21 4.68 -1.65
N LEU A 56 11.12 4.94 -0.92
CA LEU A 56 9.87 5.39 -1.52
C LEU A 56 10.02 6.78 -2.15
N TRP A 57 10.80 7.66 -1.51
CA TRP A 57 11.12 8.96 -2.11
C TRP A 57 11.83 8.81 -3.46
N GLU A 58 12.82 7.92 -3.54
CA GLU A 58 13.53 7.62 -4.80
C GLU A 58 12.60 7.01 -5.86
N GLN A 59 11.67 6.13 -5.46
CA GLN A 59 10.67 5.54 -6.35
C GLN A 59 9.76 6.63 -6.92
N PHE A 60 9.23 7.52 -6.10
CA PHE A 60 8.37 8.64 -6.52
C PHE A 60 9.13 9.64 -7.39
N SER A 61 10.38 9.95 -7.06
CA SER A 61 11.23 10.82 -7.85
C SER A 61 11.49 10.24 -9.25
N ARG A 62 11.82 8.95 -9.34
CA ARG A 62 11.99 8.25 -10.64
C ARG A 62 10.70 8.21 -11.47
N ALA A 63 9.56 8.09 -10.82
CA ALA A 63 8.25 8.13 -11.47
C ALA A 63 7.85 9.53 -11.96
N GLY A 64 8.60 10.59 -11.62
CA GLY A 64 8.32 11.96 -12.04
C GLY A 64 7.32 12.70 -11.13
N VAL A 65 7.07 12.23 -9.92
CA VAL A 65 6.26 12.95 -8.92
C VAL A 65 6.97 14.23 -8.51
N ARG A 66 6.24 15.35 -8.49
CA ARG A 66 6.78 16.67 -8.09
C ARG A 66 6.92 16.77 -6.57
N LEU A 67 7.97 16.17 -6.03
CA LEU A 67 8.29 16.20 -4.61
C LEU A 67 8.84 17.57 -4.19
N ILE A 68 8.38 18.09 -3.04
CA ILE A 68 8.84 19.35 -2.42
C ILE A 68 9.65 19.13 -1.15
N CYS A 69 9.98 17.90 -0.82
CA CYS A 69 10.87 17.52 0.27
C CYS A 69 12.08 16.75 -0.26
N ASP A 70 13.16 16.74 0.50
CA ASP A 70 14.28 15.85 0.25
C ASP A 70 13.96 14.41 0.71
N ARG A 71 14.91 13.50 0.49
CA ARG A 71 14.79 12.08 0.86
C ARG A 71 14.62 11.82 2.36
N ASP A 72 15.00 12.79 3.20
CA ASP A 72 14.86 12.73 4.66
C ASP A 72 13.60 13.43 5.15
N GLY A 73 12.74 13.90 4.23
CA GLY A 73 11.47 14.57 4.52
C GLY A 73 11.61 16.04 4.88
N LYS A 74 12.79 16.64 4.72
CA LYS A 74 13.00 18.08 4.99
C LYS A 74 12.51 18.91 3.81
N THR A 75 11.89 20.04 4.13
CA THR A 75 11.38 20.98 3.12
C THR A 75 11.52 22.43 3.59
N THR A 76 11.66 23.33 2.62
CA THR A 76 11.59 24.79 2.83
C THR A 76 10.31 25.39 2.23
N ALA A 77 9.41 24.54 1.73
CA ALA A 77 8.16 25.00 1.17
C ALA A 77 7.17 25.38 2.28
N ASP A 78 6.44 26.46 2.05
CA ASP A 78 5.41 26.95 2.98
C ASP A 78 4.09 26.18 2.88
N ARG A 79 3.89 25.43 1.78
CA ARG A 79 2.69 24.64 1.51
C ARG A 79 2.95 23.47 0.57
N ALA A 80 2.08 22.46 0.63
CA ALA A 80 1.96 21.40 -0.34
C ALA A 80 0.55 21.41 -0.95
N ASP A 81 0.40 20.94 -2.20
CA ASP A 81 -0.92 20.65 -2.75
C ASP A 81 -1.43 19.30 -2.23
N ILE A 82 -0.51 18.35 -2.01
CA ILE A 82 -0.81 16.97 -1.58
C ILE A 82 0.18 16.55 -0.50
N VAL A 83 -0.33 15.86 0.52
CA VAL A 83 0.49 15.10 1.48
C VAL A 83 0.24 13.62 1.25
N VAL A 84 1.31 12.85 1.09
CA VAL A 84 1.26 11.39 1.05
C VAL A 84 1.92 10.84 2.31
N THR A 85 1.19 10.03 3.07
CA THR A 85 1.77 9.21 4.15
C THR A 85 1.94 7.77 3.70
N SER A 86 2.98 7.12 4.21
CA SER A 86 3.30 5.74 3.92
C SER A 86 3.93 5.07 5.14
N PHE A 87 4.24 3.77 5.03
CA PHE A 87 5.10 3.10 5.97
C PHE A 87 6.48 3.77 5.99
N ASP A 88 6.87 4.30 7.15
CA ASP A 88 8.13 5.03 7.30
C ASP A 88 8.87 4.62 8.58
N THR A 89 9.87 3.77 8.41
CA THR A 89 10.77 3.34 9.50
C THR A 89 11.78 4.43 9.89
N THR A 90 11.82 5.55 9.14
CA THR A 90 12.65 6.72 9.43
C THR A 90 11.82 7.91 9.94
N LEU A 91 10.59 7.64 10.39
CA LEU A 91 9.64 8.64 10.87
C LEU A 91 10.24 9.46 12.02
N THR A 92 10.13 10.77 11.89
CA THR A 92 10.49 11.74 12.93
C THR A 92 9.29 12.59 13.32
N TYR A 93 9.33 13.17 14.50
CA TYR A 93 8.28 14.10 14.93
C TYR A 93 8.19 15.33 14.02
N GLU A 94 9.31 15.77 13.45
CA GLU A 94 9.37 16.86 12.47
C GLU A 94 8.58 16.51 11.20
N LYS A 95 8.78 15.32 10.62
CA LYS A 95 8.00 14.84 9.47
C LYS A 95 6.50 14.85 9.75
N LEU A 96 6.08 14.37 10.93
CA LEU A 96 4.67 14.38 11.35
C LEU A 96 4.12 15.80 11.45
N THR A 97 4.89 16.73 12.06
CA THR A 97 4.48 18.11 12.22
C THR A 97 4.23 18.77 10.87
N VAL A 98 5.21 18.66 9.95
CA VAL A 98 5.10 19.26 8.60
C VAL A 98 3.92 18.67 7.83
N ALA A 99 3.72 17.35 7.87
CA ALA A 99 2.58 16.69 7.22
C ALA A 99 1.24 17.24 7.77
N CYS A 100 1.12 17.29 9.09
CA CYS A 100 -0.10 17.83 9.74
C CYS A 100 -0.36 19.30 9.40
N ASP A 101 0.68 20.12 9.34
CA ASP A 101 0.53 21.55 9.04
C ASP A 101 0.07 21.76 7.59
N PHE A 102 0.64 21.03 6.63
CA PHE A 102 0.18 21.09 5.25
C PHE A 102 -1.26 20.62 5.07
N ILE A 103 -1.66 19.53 5.77
CA ILE A 103 -3.04 19.03 5.72
C ILE A 103 -4.00 20.05 6.33
N ARG A 104 -3.68 20.67 7.47
CA ARG A 104 -4.48 21.77 8.05
C ARG A 104 -4.54 22.98 7.14
N GLY A 105 -3.48 23.19 6.33
CA GLY A 105 -3.42 24.23 5.29
C GLY A 105 -4.24 23.93 4.04
N GLY A 106 -4.93 22.76 4.00
CA GLY A 106 -5.84 22.38 2.90
C GLY A 106 -5.21 21.47 1.84
N ALA A 107 -4.04 20.87 2.10
CA ALA A 107 -3.48 19.88 1.20
C ALA A 107 -4.39 18.64 1.10
N GLU A 108 -4.54 18.07 -0.12
CA GLU A 108 -5.17 16.75 -0.31
C GLU A 108 -4.38 15.70 0.45
N TYR A 109 -5.06 14.83 1.21
CA TYR A 109 -4.39 13.84 2.05
C TYR A 109 -4.55 12.43 1.46
N LEU A 110 -3.43 11.79 1.13
CA LEU A 110 -3.35 10.45 0.55
C LEU A 110 -2.52 9.54 1.46
N CYS A 111 -2.81 8.24 1.42
CA CYS A 111 -2.05 7.21 2.13
C CYS A 111 -1.83 6.00 1.21
N THR A 112 -0.60 5.49 1.16
CA THR A 112 -0.23 4.41 0.22
C THR A 112 -0.96 3.09 0.48
N HIS A 113 -1.33 2.78 1.72
CA HIS A 113 -2.08 1.58 2.09
C HIS A 113 -2.62 1.67 3.52
N PRO A 114 -3.67 0.89 3.84
CA PRO A 114 -4.37 1.00 5.12
C PRO A 114 -3.80 0.12 6.24
N ASP A 115 -2.78 -0.70 6.00
CA ASP A 115 -2.32 -1.71 6.95
C ASP A 115 -1.80 -1.06 8.24
N PHE A 116 -2.30 -1.50 9.39
CA PHE A 116 -1.92 -0.96 10.70
C PHE A 116 -0.62 -1.53 11.23
N ASN A 117 -0.30 -2.77 10.84
CA ASN A 117 0.84 -3.50 11.36
C ASN A 117 1.63 -4.18 10.24
N CYS A 118 2.95 -4.06 10.29
CA CYS A 118 3.87 -4.81 9.47
C CYS A 118 4.44 -5.97 10.31
N PRO A 119 4.30 -7.24 9.89
CA PRO A 119 4.88 -8.37 10.61
C PRO A 119 6.40 -8.37 10.51
N THR A 120 7.05 -8.76 11.59
CA THR A 120 8.50 -8.96 11.71
C THR A 120 8.80 -10.35 12.28
N GLU A 121 10.05 -10.74 12.34
CA GLU A 121 10.45 -12.03 12.94
C GLU A 121 10.05 -12.15 14.42
N THR A 122 9.95 -11.04 15.14
CA THR A 122 9.71 -11.01 16.59
C THR A 122 8.35 -10.44 16.99
N GLY A 123 7.48 -10.11 16.02
CA GLY A 123 6.16 -9.53 16.31
C GLY A 123 5.67 -8.58 15.22
N PHE A 124 5.19 -7.41 15.61
CA PHE A 124 4.62 -6.41 14.70
C PHE A 124 5.20 -5.02 14.98
N ILE A 125 5.36 -4.23 13.93
CA ILE A 125 5.68 -2.80 14.03
C ILE A 125 4.58 -1.97 13.39
N PRO A 126 4.37 -0.69 13.82
CA PRO A 126 3.39 0.20 13.20
C PRO A 126 3.64 0.37 11.72
N ASP A 127 2.58 0.30 10.92
CA ASP A 127 2.61 0.44 9.47
C ASP A 127 1.89 1.73 9.03
N SER A 128 1.71 1.91 7.74
CA SER A 128 1.14 3.10 7.09
C SER A 128 -0.20 3.53 7.69
N GLY A 129 -1.11 2.59 7.93
CA GLY A 129 -2.41 2.86 8.54
C GLY A 129 -2.30 3.42 9.97
N ALA A 130 -1.32 2.97 10.77
CA ALA A 130 -1.08 3.50 12.11
C ALA A 130 -0.56 4.95 12.04
N ILE A 131 0.34 5.25 11.10
CA ILE A 131 0.83 6.61 10.85
C ILE A 131 -0.33 7.51 10.38
N ALA A 132 -1.13 7.01 9.43
CA ALA A 132 -2.31 7.72 8.94
C ALA A 132 -3.33 8.01 10.05
N ALA A 133 -3.57 7.06 10.95
CA ALA A 133 -4.45 7.25 12.11
C ALA A 133 -3.92 8.36 13.06
N CYS A 134 -2.61 8.41 13.30
CA CYS A 134 -1.98 9.47 14.09
C CYS A 134 -2.20 10.85 13.44
N VAL A 135 -1.95 10.98 12.14
CA VAL A 135 -2.15 12.22 11.38
C VAL A 135 -3.64 12.61 11.35
N THR A 136 -4.54 11.65 11.11
CA THR A 136 -6.00 11.87 11.13
C THR A 136 -6.47 12.37 12.49
N ALA A 137 -6.00 11.75 13.59
CA ALA A 137 -6.35 12.18 14.95
C ALA A 137 -5.88 13.60 15.24
N SER A 138 -4.74 14.03 14.67
CA SER A 138 -4.18 15.35 14.86
C SER A 138 -4.86 16.43 14.01
N THR A 139 -5.26 16.10 12.78
CA THR A 139 -5.75 17.07 11.78
C THR A 139 -7.26 17.08 11.63
N GLY A 140 -7.94 15.99 11.99
CA GLY A 140 -9.37 15.77 11.73
C GLY A 140 -9.66 15.35 10.28
N VAL A 141 -8.64 15.19 9.44
CA VAL A 141 -8.78 14.84 8.01
C VAL A 141 -8.36 13.39 7.79
N SER A 142 -9.22 12.59 7.16
CA SER A 142 -8.90 11.22 6.78
C SER A 142 -8.29 11.16 5.37
N PRO A 143 -7.33 10.26 5.09
CA PRO A 143 -6.74 10.14 3.78
C PRO A 143 -7.66 9.41 2.79
N ILE A 144 -7.39 9.62 1.51
CA ILE A 144 -7.76 8.67 0.46
C ILE A 144 -6.68 7.58 0.48
N TYR A 145 -7.10 6.32 0.65
CA TYR A 145 -6.19 5.18 0.70
C TYR A 145 -5.99 4.55 -0.67
N PHE A 146 -4.76 4.13 -0.93
CA PHE A 146 -4.37 3.22 -2.03
C PHE A 146 -4.05 1.83 -1.48
N GLY A 147 -3.50 0.96 -2.33
CA GLY A 147 -3.24 -0.43 -1.95
C GLY A 147 -4.51 -1.28 -1.96
N LYS A 148 -4.39 -2.54 -1.55
CA LYS A 148 -5.54 -3.43 -1.34
C LYS A 148 -6.34 -2.96 -0.11
N PRO A 149 -7.66 -2.92 -0.15
CA PRO A 149 -8.59 -3.39 -1.18
C PRO A 149 -9.15 -2.28 -2.09
N TYR A 150 -8.43 -1.20 -2.31
CA TYR A 150 -8.95 -0.01 -3.01
C TYR A 150 -8.95 -0.16 -4.54
N PRO A 151 -9.90 0.49 -5.25
CA PRO A 151 -10.15 0.27 -6.68
C PRO A 151 -8.98 0.66 -7.59
N GLU A 152 -8.19 1.65 -7.22
CA GLU A 152 -7.01 2.09 -7.98
C GLU A 152 -5.98 0.97 -8.11
N THR A 153 -5.86 0.12 -7.09
CA THR A 153 -5.00 -1.06 -7.10
C THR A 153 -5.47 -2.08 -8.12
N VAL A 154 -6.77 -2.34 -8.17
CA VAL A 154 -7.35 -3.28 -9.14
C VAL A 154 -7.20 -2.75 -10.56
N ALA A 155 -7.43 -1.45 -10.78
CA ALA A 155 -7.21 -0.81 -12.08
C ALA A 155 -5.75 -0.95 -12.54
N MET A 156 -4.78 -0.82 -11.62
CA MET A 156 -3.37 -1.05 -11.92
C MET A 156 -3.09 -2.52 -12.25
N MET A 157 -3.70 -3.46 -11.54
CA MET A 157 -3.56 -4.89 -11.86
C MET A 157 -4.10 -5.21 -13.25
N GLU A 158 -5.27 -4.67 -13.64
CA GLU A 158 -5.84 -4.81 -14.99
C GLU A 158 -4.89 -4.24 -16.06
N GLU A 159 -4.31 -3.07 -15.80
CA GLU A 159 -3.37 -2.44 -16.73
C GLU A 159 -2.07 -3.25 -16.91
N LEU A 160 -1.49 -3.73 -15.81
CA LEU A 160 -0.23 -4.49 -15.84
C LEU A 160 -0.38 -5.87 -16.49
N THR A 161 -1.52 -6.52 -16.28
CA THR A 161 -1.74 -7.88 -16.77
C THR A 161 -2.43 -7.93 -18.13
N GLY A 162 -3.16 -6.88 -18.50
CA GLY A 162 -4.04 -6.87 -19.67
C GLY A 162 -5.27 -7.77 -19.50
N LEU A 163 -5.54 -8.30 -18.30
CA LEU A 163 -6.67 -9.17 -18.00
C LEU A 163 -7.81 -8.36 -17.41
N SER A 164 -9.05 -8.83 -17.62
CA SER A 164 -10.18 -8.32 -16.86
C SER A 164 -10.16 -8.90 -15.44
N ARG A 165 -10.74 -8.17 -14.47
CA ARG A 165 -10.81 -8.65 -13.08
C ARG A 165 -11.52 -10.00 -12.94
N ALA A 166 -12.47 -10.33 -13.84
CA ALA A 166 -13.16 -11.61 -13.85
C ALA A 166 -12.24 -12.79 -14.21
N ASP A 167 -11.13 -12.51 -14.90
CA ASP A 167 -10.12 -13.51 -15.30
C ASP A 167 -8.94 -13.56 -14.31
N MET A 168 -9.01 -12.80 -13.21
CA MET A 168 -7.98 -12.74 -12.18
C MET A 168 -8.37 -13.52 -10.94
N CYS A 169 -7.34 -14.02 -10.26
CA CYS A 169 -7.43 -14.61 -8.94
C CYS A 169 -6.48 -13.88 -7.98
N ILE A 170 -6.93 -13.60 -6.77
CA ILE A 170 -6.07 -13.03 -5.73
C ILE A 170 -5.86 -14.04 -4.61
N PHE A 171 -4.60 -14.33 -4.32
CA PHE A 171 -4.18 -15.13 -3.16
C PHE A 171 -3.70 -14.20 -2.06
N GLY A 172 -4.08 -14.49 -0.84
CA GLY A 172 -3.59 -13.76 0.32
C GLY A 172 -3.95 -14.40 1.64
N ASP A 173 -3.51 -13.79 2.71
CA ASP A 173 -3.68 -14.27 4.08
C ASP A 173 -4.53 -13.34 4.93
N ARG A 174 -5.02 -12.21 4.37
CA ARG A 174 -5.80 -11.21 5.11
C ARG A 174 -7.20 -11.04 4.55
N LEU A 175 -8.20 -11.13 5.42
CA LEU A 175 -9.60 -10.92 5.04
C LEU A 175 -9.84 -9.46 4.58
N TYR A 176 -9.33 -8.49 5.33
CA TYR A 176 -9.65 -7.08 5.12
C TYR A 176 -8.87 -6.41 3.96
N THR A 177 -7.86 -7.05 3.42
CA THR A 177 -7.11 -6.57 2.23
C THR A 177 -7.25 -7.51 1.04
N ASP A 178 -6.64 -8.70 1.11
CA ASP A 178 -6.58 -9.63 -0.04
C ASP A 178 -7.96 -10.13 -0.43
N ILE A 179 -8.67 -10.71 0.52
CA ILE A 179 -9.98 -11.28 0.28
C ILE A 179 -11.00 -10.18 -0.05
N ALA A 180 -10.95 -9.07 0.68
CA ALA A 180 -11.78 -7.91 0.37
C ALA A 180 -11.54 -7.36 -1.04
N THR A 181 -10.30 -7.43 -1.57
CA THR A 181 -10.01 -7.05 -2.96
C THR A 181 -10.76 -7.95 -3.94
N GLY A 182 -10.64 -9.27 -3.80
CA GLY A 182 -11.35 -10.21 -4.67
C GLY A 182 -12.86 -10.02 -4.59
N ARG A 183 -13.41 -10.04 -3.38
CA ARG A 183 -14.86 -9.97 -3.13
C ARG A 183 -15.50 -8.67 -3.62
N ARG A 184 -14.87 -7.53 -3.36
CA ARG A 184 -15.43 -6.20 -3.72
C ARG A 184 -15.31 -5.88 -5.20
N HIS A 185 -14.34 -6.49 -5.89
CA HIS A 185 -14.03 -6.13 -7.27
C HIS A 185 -14.29 -7.26 -8.28
N GLY A 186 -14.89 -8.39 -7.86
CA GLY A 186 -15.29 -9.46 -8.76
C GLY A 186 -14.12 -10.32 -9.29
N MET A 187 -13.06 -10.46 -8.48
CA MET A 187 -11.95 -11.39 -8.71
C MET A 187 -12.17 -12.62 -7.85
N LEU A 188 -11.66 -13.79 -8.27
CA LEU A 188 -11.66 -14.98 -7.43
C LEU A 188 -10.72 -14.76 -6.23
N SER A 189 -11.25 -14.88 -5.01
CA SER A 189 -10.52 -14.68 -3.76
C SER A 189 -10.13 -16.01 -3.12
N VAL A 190 -8.84 -16.20 -2.87
CA VAL A 190 -8.27 -17.43 -2.28
C VAL A 190 -7.52 -17.08 -1.02
N LEU A 191 -8.00 -17.57 0.12
CA LEU A 191 -7.34 -17.40 1.41
C LEU A 191 -6.41 -18.58 1.69
N VAL A 192 -5.20 -18.27 2.17
CA VAL A 192 -4.26 -19.25 2.73
C VAL A 192 -4.05 -18.98 4.21
N LEU A 193 -4.07 -20.03 5.04
CA LEU A 193 -3.99 -19.94 6.51
C LEU A 193 -2.54 -19.93 7.04
N THR A 194 -1.56 -19.66 6.19
CA THR A 194 -0.13 -19.57 6.58
C THR A 194 0.29 -18.20 7.07
N GLY A 195 -0.64 -17.23 7.13
CA GLY A 195 -0.35 -15.86 7.52
C GLY A 195 -1.17 -15.36 8.70
N GLU A 196 -1.77 -14.17 8.56
CA GLU A 196 -2.43 -13.45 9.65
C GLU A 196 -3.78 -14.07 10.06
N THR A 197 -4.62 -14.43 9.07
CA THR A 197 -5.99 -14.91 9.32
C THR A 197 -5.99 -16.35 9.83
N LYS A 198 -6.74 -16.62 10.88
CA LYS A 198 -7.01 -17.95 11.43
C LYS A 198 -8.35 -18.47 10.94
N LYS A 199 -8.56 -19.77 11.08
CA LYS A 199 -9.82 -20.42 10.65
C LYS A 199 -11.04 -19.83 11.39
N GLU A 200 -10.89 -19.52 12.68
CA GLU A 200 -11.93 -18.94 13.52
C GLU A 200 -12.35 -17.55 13.03
N ASP A 201 -11.41 -16.78 12.46
CA ASP A 201 -11.69 -15.45 11.90
C ASP A 201 -12.58 -15.58 10.65
N VAL A 202 -12.34 -16.59 9.81
CA VAL A 202 -13.17 -16.89 8.63
C VAL A 202 -14.58 -17.34 9.03
N GLU A 203 -14.68 -18.18 10.05
CA GLU A 203 -15.96 -18.67 10.56
C GLU A 203 -16.83 -17.54 11.12
N SER A 204 -16.21 -16.54 11.75
CA SER A 204 -16.87 -15.37 12.33
C SER A 204 -17.12 -14.23 11.32
N ALA A 205 -16.47 -14.27 10.16
CA ALA A 205 -16.64 -13.26 9.11
C ALA A 205 -18.05 -13.26 8.51
N GLY A 206 -18.53 -12.08 8.11
CA GLY A 206 -19.76 -11.96 7.33
C GLY A 206 -19.60 -12.58 5.94
N ASP A 207 -20.71 -13.02 5.34
CA ASP A 207 -20.67 -13.73 4.04
C ASP A 207 -20.04 -12.90 2.90
N ALA A 208 -20.11 -11.58 2.97
CA ALA A 208 -19.47 -10.68 2.02
C ALA A 208 -17.93 -10.64 2.15
N ASP A 209 -17.40 -11.01 3.29
CA ASP A 209 -15.96 -10.96 3.61
C ASP A 209 -15.30 -12.36 3.62
N LYS A 210 -16.09 -13.42 3.39
CA LYS A 210 -15.56 -14.79 3.27
C LYS A 210 -14.86 -14.99 1.92
N PRO A 211 -13.73 -15.73 1.88
CA PRO A 211 -13.08 -16.09 0.62
C PRO A 211 -13.95 -17.03 -0.22
N ASP A 212 -13.74 -17.00 -1.53
CA ASP A 212 -14.36 -17.99 -2.43
C ASP A 212 -13.75 -19.38 -2.25
N LEU A 213 -12.41 -19.43 -2.00
CA LEU A 213 -11.67 -20.66 -1.71
C LEU A 213 -10.77 -20.47 -0.49
N LEU A 214 -10.59 -21.55 0.26
CA LEU A 214 -9.74 -21.59 1.46
C LEU A 214 -8.79 -22.79 1.38
N PHE A 215 -7.49 -22.54 1.58
CA PHE A 215 -6.47 -23.59 1.67
C PHE A 215 -5.63 -23.40 2.93
N PRO A 216 -5.14 -24.49 3.55
CA PRO A 216 -4.20 -24.40 4.66
C PRO A 216 -2.89 -23.72 4.26
N SER A 217 -2.40 -23.94 3.03
CA SER A 217 -1.19 -23.34 2.48
C SER A 217 -1.22 -23.28 0.96
N LEU A 218 -0.30 -22.52 0.35
CA LEU A 218 -0.10 -22.51 -1.11
C LEU A 218 0.33 -23.88 -1.67
N ALA A 219 0.97 -24.73 -0.86
CA ALA A 219 1.40 -26.07 -1.29
C ALA A 219 0.23 -27.03 -1.58
N GLU A 220 -0.97 -26.68 -1.12
CA GLU A 220 -2.19 -27.49 -1.29
C GLU A 220 -3.08 -26.98 -2.43
N VAL A 221 -2.65 -25.91 -3.10
CA VAL A 221 -3.31 -25.41 -4.30
C VAL A 221 -2.83 -26.22 -5.49
N SER A 222 -3.62 -27.17 -5.96
CA SER A 222 -3.31 -28.06 -7.10
C SER A 222 -4.48 -28.15 -8.08
#